data_901e3b65161cfe30cf0daf09b7628bd1
#
_entry.id   901e3b65161cfe30cf0daf09b7628bd1
#
_cell.length_a   1.000
_cell.length_b   1.000
_cell.length_c   1.000
_cell.angle_alpha   90.00
_cell.angle_beta   90.00
_cell.angle_gamma   90.00
#
_symmetry.space_group_name_H-M   'P 1'
#
loop_
_entity.id
_entity.type
_entity.pdbx_description
1 polymer ?
#
loop_
_entity_poly.entity_id
_entity_poly.type
_entity_poly.pdbx_seq_one_letter_code
_entity_poly.pdbx_strand_id
1 'polypeptide(L)'
;EAEQRPTKKALKDIDNANLDTDLATLKNELLKEYNKSKGVKTIDSQWLKDFINPPQEEEKLPDKLVDYIDTYIEFKKAEVKPSTITKCNVIKHLLQRYQEHTKSIVYIRDVDAKFKLNFEQYCISVGYAPNTTARNIRFIKTFCRHAKSNGIETHYQLDSIKAKYHKVENIYLDEKEIEAIEKIKSKD
;
A
#
# COMPACT_ATOMS: atom_id res chain seq x y z
N GLU A 1 -40.53 27.99 -17.99
CA GLU A 1 -39.12 27.51 -18.03
C GLU A 1 -38.23 28.73 -18.13
N ALA A 2 -37.58 29.15 -17.02
CA ALA A 2 -36.61 30.23 -17.07
C ALA A 2 -35.36 29.73 -17.81
N GLU A 3 -35.05 30.34 -18.95
CA GLU A 3 -33.81 30.06 -19.69
C GLU A 3 -32.61 30.34 -18.77
N GLN A 4 -31.93 29.32 -18.38
CA GLN A 4 -30.67 29.41 -17.61
C GLN A 4 -29.55 29.80 -18.56
N ARG A 5 -29.44 31.11 -18.88
CA ARG A 5 -28.33 31.63 -19.68
C ARG A 5 -27.28 32.27 -18.76
N PRO A 6 -26.00 32.18 -19.10
CA PRO A 6 -24.94 32.85 -18.36
C PRO A 6 -25.13 34.37 -18.42
N THR A 7 -24.71 35.08 -17.38
CA THR A 7 -24.80 36.51 -17.30
C THR A 7 -23.89 37.17 -18.35
N LYS A 8 -24.27 38.37 -18.84
CA LYS A 8 -23.45 39.13 -19.81
C LYS A 8 -22.01 39.41 -19.36
N LYS A 9 -21.75 39.40 -18.06
CA LYS A 9 -20.40 39.53 -17.48
C LYS A 9 -19.60 38.23 -17.60
N ALA A 10 -20.23 37.08 -17.42
CA ALA A 10 -19.61 35.77 -17.57
C ALA A 10 -19.22 35.44 -19.03
N LEU A 11 -19.94 35.97 -20.01
CA LEU A 11 -19.64 35.80 -21.45
C LEU A 11 -18.44 36.62 -21.95
N LYS A 12 -17.82 37.46 -21.11
CA LYS A 12 -16.68 38.30 -21.52
C LYS A 12 -15.31 37.62 -21.32
N ASP A 13 -15.24 36.57 -20.52
CA ASP A 13 -14.00 35.84 -20.31
C ASP A 13 -13.84 34.73 -21.36
N ILE A 14 -12.64 34.57 -21.87
CA ILE A 14 -12.31 33.59 -22.92
C ILE A 14 -12.66 32.16 -22.48
N ASP A 15 -12.55 31.86 -21.17
CA ASP A 15 -12.91 30.56 -20.58
C ASP A 15 -14.42 30.29 -20.55
N ASN A 16 -15.25 31.31 -20.76
CA ASN A 16 -16.71 31.20 -20.77
C ASN A 16 -17.31 30.92 -22.14
N ALA A 17 -16.50 30.87 -23.20
CA ALA A 17 -16.98 30.55 -24.57
C ALA A 17 -17.63 29.14 -24.66
N ASN A 18 -17.29 28.21 -23.73
CA ASN A 18 -17.85 26.88 -23.67
C ASN A 18 -18.93 26.71 -22.58
N LEU A 19 -19.25 27.78 -21.82
CA LEU A 19 -20.14 27.67 -20.66
C LEU A 19 -21.55 27.17 -21.03
N ASP A 20 -22.11 27.61 -22.14
CA ASP A 20 -23.40 27.12 -22.61
C ASP A 20 -23.36 25.63 -22.98
N THR A 21 -22.26 25.19 -23.59
CA THR A 21 -22.04 23.78 -23.94
C THR A 21 -21.87 22.93 -22.70
N ASP A 22 -21.11 23.42 -21.72
CA ASP A 22 -20.88 22.73 -20.44
C ASP A 22 -22.17 22.60 -19.64
N LEU A 23 -23.00 23.67 -19.61
CA LEU A 23 -24.32 23.64 -18.95
C LEU A 23 -25.27 22.68 -19.66
N ALA A 24 -25.26 22.62 -20.98
CA ALA A 24 -26.09 21.69 -21.74
C ALA A 24 -25.64 20.23 -21.48
N THR A 25 -24.35 19.98 -21.41
CA THR A 25 -23.76 18.67 -21.08
C THR A 25 -24.16 18.25 -19.68
N LEU A 26 -23.96 19.10 -18.67
CA LEU A 26 -24.34 18.86 -17.29
C LEU A 26 -25.84 18.56 -17.16
N LYS A 27 -26.70 19.33 -17.85
CA LYS A 27 -28.15 19.08 -17.87
C LYS A 27 -28.49 17.69 -18.44
N ASN A 28 -27.83 17.29 -19.51
CA ASN A 28 -28.05 15.99 -20.14
C ASN A 28 -27.60 14.84 -19.24
N GLU A 29 -26.46 14.98 -18.58
CA GLU A 29 -25.93 13.99 -17.63
C GLU A 29 -26.84 13.87 -16.39
N LEU A 30 -27.30 15.00 -15.85
CA LEU A 30 -28.25 15.03 -14.76
C LEU A 30 -29.56 14.30 -15.11
N LEU A 31 -30.10 14.54 -16.32
CA LEU A 31 -31.31 13.87 -16.78
C LEU A 31 -31.10 12.36 -16.96
N LYS A 32 -29.95 11.93 -17.47
CA LYS A 32 -29.61 10.50 -17.57
C LYS A 32 -29.58 9.84 -16.20
N GLU A 33 -28.89 10.46 -15.23
CA GLU A 33 -28.76 9.90 -13.88
C GLU A 33 -30.10 9.93 -13.11
N TYR A 34 -30.91 11.00 -13.30
CA TYR A 34 -32.27 11.06 -12.78
C TYR A 34 -33.14 9.92 -13.29
N ASN A 35 -33.14 9.66 -14.60
CA ASN A 35 -33.93 8.58 -15.19
C ASN A 35 -33.47 7.20 -14.71
N LYS A 36 -32.18 7.01 -14.47
CA LYS A 36 -31.60 5.78 -13.95
C LYS A 36 -31.94 5.58 -12.46
N SER A 37 -31.94 6.66 -11.68
CA SER A 37 -32.19 6.63 -10.25
C SER A 37 -33.68 6.61 -9.88
N LYS A 38 -34.54 7.02 -10.81
CA LYS A 38 -36.01 7.08 -10.61
C LYS A 38 -36.58 5.70 -10.28
N GLY A 39 -37.19 5.59 -9.11
CA GLY A 39 -37.78 4.34 -8.60
C GLY A 39 -36.79 3.41 -7.88
N VAL A 40 -35.48 3.73 -7.84
CA VAL A 40 -34.46 2.94 -7.14
C VAL A 40 -33.93 3.70 -5.92
N LYS A 41 -33.77 5.02 -6.04
CA LYS A 41 -33.26 5.90 -4.96
C LYS A 41 -34.23 7.05 -4.70
N THR A 42 -34.21 7.57 -3.48
CA THR A 42 -34.90 8.81 -3.14
C THR A 42 -34.16 9.96 -3.81
N ILE A 43 -34.89 10.75 -4.62
CA ILE A 43 -34.34 11.90 -5.32
C ILE A 43 -34.63 13.13 -4.47
N ASP A 44 -33.65 13.54 -3.70
CA ASP A 44 -33.70 14.68 -2.80
C ASP A 44 -32.53 15.65 -3.04
N SER A 45 -32.42 16.67 -2.19
CA SER A 45 -31.33 17.64 -2.29
C SER A 45 -29.94 17.02 -2.05
N GLN A 46 -29.87 15.93 -1.30
CA GLN A 46 -28.60 15.23 -1.08
C GLN A 46 -28.18 14.46 -2.34
N TRP A 47 -29.12 13.77 -3.01
CA TRP A 47 -28.86 13.14 -4.31
C TRP A 47 -28.28 14.12 -5.34
N LEU A 48 -28.83 15.34 -5.39
CA LEU A 48 -28.32 16.38 -6.30
C LEU A 48 -26.91 16.86 -5.91
N LYS A 49 -26.63 17.01 -4.63
CA LYS A 49 -25.29 17.36 -4.14
C LYS A 49 -24.28 16.26 -4.48
N ASP A 50 -24.63 15.00 -4.29
CA ASP A 50 -23.79 13.85 -4.60
C ASP A 50 -23.55 13.71 -6.10
N PHE A 51 -24.49 14.16 -6.94
CA PHE A 51 -24.30 14.22 -8.38
C PHE A 51 -23.34 15.34 -8.81
N ILE A 52 -23.48 16.54 -8.24
CA ILE A 52 -22.64 17.72 -8.58
C ILE A 52 -21.23 17.55 -8.01
N ASN A 53 -21.12 17.08 -6.80
CA ASN A 53 -19.89 16.74 -6.11
C ASN A 53 -19.98 15.28 -5.68
N PRO A 54 -19.73 14.32 -6.60
CA PRO A 54 -19.71 12.92 -6.20
C PRO A 54 -18.79 12.80 -5.01
N PRO A 55 -19.24 12.15 -3.90
CA PRO A 55 -18.36 11.86 -2.80
C PRO A 55 -17.13 11.21 -3.42
N GLN A 56 -15.98 11.84 -3.26
CA GLN A 56 -14.72 11.23 -3.70
C GLN A 56 -14.74 9.87 -3.05
N GLU A 57 -14.83 8.80 -3.84
CA GLU A 57 -14.49 7.48 -3.34
C GLU A 57 -13.09 7.65 -2.80
N GLU A 58 -12.97 7.75 -1.47
CA GLU A 58 -11.68 7.68 -0.81
C GLU A 58 -11.07 6.41 -1.39
N GLU A 59 -10.00 6.54 -2.16
CA GLU A 59 -9.29 5.39 -2.73
C GLU A 59 -8.99 4.47 -1.56
N LYS A 60 -9.85 3.46 -1.38
CA LYS A 60 -9.70 2.52 -0.27
C LYS A 60 -8.35 1.87 -0.44
N LEU A 61 -7.46 2.21 0.47
CA LEU A 61 -6.15 1.60 0.49
C LEU A 61 -6.29 0.07 0.51
N PRO A 62 -5.45 -0.65 -0.20
CA PRO A 62 -5.54 -2.10 -0.29
C PRO A 62 -5.38 -2.74 1.09
N ASP A 63 -6.29 -3.65 1.44
CA ASP A 63 -6.27 -4.41 2.69
C ASP A 63 -5.44 -5.69 2.60
N LYS A 64 -5.10 -6.13 1.36
CA LYS A 64 -4.20 -7.24 1.11
C LYS A 64 -2.76 -6.81 1.37
N LEU A 65 -2.03 -7.60 2.19
CA LEU A 65 -0.69 -7.24 2.62
C LEU A 65 0.29 -7.04 1.45
N VAL A 66 0.21 -7.90 0.42
CA VAL A 66 1.11 -7.84 -0.74
C VAL A 66 0.87 -6.56 -1.55
N ASP A 67 -0.38 -6.20 -1.79
CA ASP A 67 -0.76 -5.00 -2.55
C ASP A 67 -0.42 -3.73 -1.75
N TYR A 68 -0.60 -3.78 -0.42
CA TYR A 68 -0.25 -2.67 0.46
C TYR A 68 1.24 -2.34 0.50
N ILE A 69 2.12 -3.30 0.23
CA ILE A 69 3.56 -3.03 0.17
C ILE A 69 3.89 -2.04 -0.95
N ASP A 70 3.21 -2.09 -2.08
CA ASP A 70 3.39 -1.11 -3.16
C ASP A 70 2.96 0.28 -2.70
N THR A 71 1.81 0.38 -2.07
CA THR A 71 1.32 1.62 -1.44
C THR A 71 2.33 2.15 -0.42
N TYR A 72 2.86 1.29 0.45
CA TYR A 72 3.91 1.66 1.41
C TYR A 72 5.16 2.22 0.73
N ILE A 73 5.61 1.58 -0.35
CA ILE A 73 6.77 2.03 -1.12
C ILE A 73 6.53 3.42 -1.71
N GLU A 74 5.36 3.67 -2.31
CA GLU A 74 5.02 4.99 -2.87
C GLU A 74 5.00 6.08 -1.78
N PHE A 75 4.39 5.82 -0.63
CA PHE A 75 4.40 6.76 0.50
C PHE A 75 5.82 7.08 1.01
N LYS A 76 6.71 6.09 0.99
CA LYS A 76 8.05 6.21 1.58
C LYS A 76 9.16 6.49 0.58
N LYS A 77 8.90 6.49 -0.71
CA LYS A 77 9.90 6.60 -1.78
C LYS A 77 10.81 7.82 -1.65
N ALA A 78 10.27 8.96 -1.21
CA ALA A 78 11.04 10.19 -1.01
C ALA A 78 11.86 10.19 0.29
N GLU A 79 11.48 9.36 1.29
CA GLU A 79 12.08 9.38 2.63
C GLU A 79 13.14 8.29 2.84
N VAL A 80 13.08 7.19 2.07
CA VAL A 80 13.93 6.03 2.31
C VAL A 80 14.98 5.83 1.22
N LYS A 81 16.09 5.20 1.59
CA LYS A 81 17.16 4.84 0.64
C LYS A 81 16.66 3.79 -0.38
N PRO A 82 17.16 3.81 -1.64
CA PRO A 82 16.82 2.81 -2.67
C PRO A 82 17.01 1.37 -2.19
N SER A 83 18.04 1.10 -1.38
CA SER A 83 18.26 -0.23 -0.78
C SER A 83 17.13 -0.70 0.14
N THR A 84 16.39 0.23 0.75
CA THR A 84 15.20 -0.12 1.57
C THR A 84 14.04 -0.53 0.69
N ILE A 85 13.83 0.17 -0.44
CA ILE A 85 12.81 -0.19 -1.42
C ILE A 85 13.08 -1.59 -1.99
N THR A 86 14.34 -1.89 -2.35
CA THR A 86 14.74 -3.24 -2.77
C THR A 86 14.39 -4.30 -1.73
N LYS A 87 14.64 -4.01 -0.44
CA LYS A 87 14.27 -4.93 0.66
C LYS A 87 12.75 -5.12 0.78
N CYS A 88 11.95 -4.06 0.60
CA CYS A 88 10.49 -4.18 0.58
C CYS A 88 10.02 -5.09 -0.56
N ASN A 89 10.56 -4.93 -1.76
CA ASN A 89 10.25 -5.78 -2.90
C ASN A 89 10.63 -7.25 -2.67
N VAL A 90 11.80 -7.52 -2.07
CA VAL A 90 12.20 -8.88 -1.70
C VAL A 90 11.19 -9.53 -0.75
N ILE A 91 10.69 -8.78 0.23
CA ILE A 91 9.69 -9.28 1.18
C ILE A 91 8.33 -9.46 0.49
N LYS A 92 7.95 -8.55 -0.41
CA LYS A 92 6.75 -8.71 -1.25
C LYS A 92 6.78 -10.03 -2.02
N HIS A 93 7.86 -10.32 -2.73
CA HIS A 93 8.01 -11.57 -3.48
C HIS A 93 8.04 -12.80 -2.57
N LEU A 94 8.60 -12.69 -1.36
CA LEU A 94 8.57 -13.77 -0.38
C LEU A 94 7.14 -14.04 0.10
N LEU A 95 6.34 -13.01 0.36
CA LEU A 95 4.93 -13.13 0.75
C LEU A 95 4.09 -13.70 -0.39
N GLN A 96 4.34 -13.33 -1.65
CA GLN A 96 3.67 -13.93 -2.82
C GLN A 96 3.90 -15.45 -2.86
N ARG A 97 5.15 -15.91 -2.75
CA ARG A 97 5.48 -17.34 -2.69
C ARG A 97 4.86 -18.04 -1.48
N TYR A 98 4.78 -17.36 -0.34
CA TYR A 98 4.08 -17.88 0.84
C TYR A 98 2.59 -18.07 0.58
N GLN A 99 1.93 -17.10 -0.06
CA GLN A 99 0.52 -17.20 -0.45
C GLN A 99 0.27 -18.33 -1.45
N GLU A 100 1.17 -18.50 -2.44
CA GLU A 100 1.11 -19.61 -3.41
C GLU A 100 1.24 -20.97 -2.71
N HIS A 101 2.17 -21.09 -1.76
CA HIS A 101 2.38 -22.32 -0.96
C HIS A 101 1.17 -22.65 -0.09
N THR A 102 0.59 -21.66 0.58
CA THR A 102 -0.56 -21.85 1.47
C THR A 102 -1.91 -21.82 0.75
N LYS A 103 -1.92 -21.44 -0.53
CA LYS A 103 -3.12 -21.18 -1.35
C LYS A 103 -4.10 -20.22 -0.66
N SER A 104 -3.57 -19.25 0.07
CA SER A 104 -4.35 -18.30 0.87
C SER A 104 -3.80 -16.88 0.71
N ILE A 105 -4.70 -15.91 0.54
CA ILE A 105 -4.33 -14.49 0.52
C ILE A 105 -4.11 -14.03 1.96
N VAL A 106 -3.06 -13.25 2.18
CA VAL A 106 -2.76 -12.67 3.50
C VAL A 106 -3.30 -11.24 3.53
N TYR A 107 -4.27 -10.99 4.40
CA TYR A 107 -4.78 -9.65 4.69
C TYR A 107 -4.02 -9.03 5.87
N ILE A 108 -3.98 -7.71 5.91
CA ILE A 108 -3.30 -6.96 6.98
C ILE A 108 -3.90 -7.29 8.35
N ARG A 109 -5.23 -7.47 8.42
CA ARG A 109 -5.94 -7.85 9.65
C ARG A 109 -5.63 -9.28 10.12
N ASP A 110 -5.10 -10.15 9.26
CA ASP A 110 -4.81 -11.56 9.58
C ASP A 110 -3.38 -11.75 10.09
N VAL A 111 -2.60 -10.68 10.20
CA VAL A 111 -1.23 -10.74 10.71
C VAL A 111 -1.24 -10.83 12.23
N ASP A 112 -1.38 -12.04 12.73
CA ASP A 112 -1.44 -12.43 14.14
C ASP A 112 -0.24 -13.32 14.57
N ALA A 113 -0.29 -13.86 15.78
CA ALA A 113 0.72 -14.77 16.28
C ALA A 113 0.75 -16.10 15.50
N LYS A 114 -0.40 -16.56 14.98
CA LYS A 114 -0.50 -17.78 14.18
C LYS A 114 0.12 -17.58 12.81
N PHE A 115 -0.18 -16.43 12.15
CA PHE A 115 0.48 -16.06 10.91
C PHE A 115 2.01 -16.06 11.09
N LYS A 116 2.52 -15.42 12.16
CA LYS A 116 3.95 -15.39 12.45
C LYS A 116 4.54 -16.79 12.50
N LEU A 117 3.92 -17.71 13.24
CA LEU A 117 4.40 -19.08 13.38
C LEU A 117 4.46 -19.82 12.05
N ASN A 118 3.38 -19.76 11.28
CA ASN A 118 3.27 -20.41 9.97
C ASN A 118 4.29 -19.83 8.98
N PHE A 119 4.46 -18.51 8.97
CA PHE A 119 5.43 -17.84 8.11
C PHE A 119 6.88 -18.19 8.50
N GLU A 120 7.20 -18.29 9.79
CA GLU A 120 8.51 -18.77 10.27
C GLU A 120 8.78 -20.20 9.80
N GLN A 121 7.82 -21.10 9.95
CA GLN A 121 7.94 -22.50 9.49
C GLN A 121 8.17 -22.57 7.97
N TYR A 122 7.42 -21.80 7.20
CA TYR A 122 7.63 -21.70 5.77
C TYR A 122 9.03 -21.17 5.42
N CYS A 123 9.48 -20.10 6.06
CA CYS A 123 10.82 -19.56 5.81
C CYS A 123 11.92 -20.60 6.12
N ILE A 124 11.77 -21.36 7.19
CA ILE A 124 12.70 -22.45 7.54
C ILE A 124 12.68 -23.55 6.47
N SER A 125 11.50 -23.96 6.02
CA SER A 125 11.36 -25.03 5.01
C SER A 125 11.99 -24.68 3.66
N VAL A 126 12.04 -23.38 3.32
CA VAL A 126 12.71 -22.88 2.10
C VAL A 126 14.15 -22.40 2.33
N GLY A 127 14.73 -22.69 3.49
CA GLY A 127 16.16 -22.50 3.78
C GLY A 127 16.56 -21.09 4.24
N TYR A 128 15.62 -20.26 4.68
CA TYR A 128 15.98 -18.95 5.23
C TYR A 128 16.61 -19.06 6.61
N ALA A 129 17.70 -18.31 6.82
CA ALA A 129 18.34 -18.22 8.13
C ALA A 129 17.41 -17.54 9.16
N PRO A 130 17.47 -17.93 10.45
CA PRO A 130 16.60 -17.40 11.51
C PRO A 130 16.61 -15.88 11.62
N ASN A 131 17.77 -15.24 11.53
CA ASN A 131 17.89 -13.78 11.60
C ASN A 131 17.30 -13.08 10.37
N THR A 132 17.36 -13.73 9.20
CA THR A 132 16.71 -13.22 7.98
C THR A 132 15.19 -13.28 8.14
N THR A 133 14.66 -14.39 8.64
CA THR A 133 13.23 -14.55 8.93
C THR A 133 12.76 -13.52 9.96
N ALA A 134 13.50 -13.33 11.05
CA ALA A 134 13.19 -12.33 12.06
C ALA A 134 13.16 -10.91 11.47
N ARG A 135 14.12 -10.57 10.60
CA ARG A 135 14.12 -9.29 9.87
C ARG A 135 12.90 -9.13 8.99
N ASN A 136 12.51 -10.15 8.24
CA ASN A 136 11.34 -10.12 7.36
C ASN A 136 10.06 -9.90 8.16
N ILE A 137 9.88 -10.55 9.30
CA ILE A 137 8.75 -10.35 10.22
C ILE A 137 8.70 -8.91 10.74
N ARG A 138 9.85 -8.30 11.05
CA ARG A 138 9.89 -6.88 11.46
C ARG A 138 9.41 -5.96 10.36
N PHE A 139 9.79 -6.19 9.11
CA PHE A 139 9.29 -5.41 7.98
C PHE A 139 7.79 -5.59 7.77
N ILE A 140 7.28 -6.83 7.82
CA ILE A 140 5.84 -7.11 7.74
C ILE A 140 5.09 -6.33 8.83
N LYS A 141 5.58 -6.37 10.06
CA LYS A 141 5.02 -5.59 11.17
C LYS A 141 5.05 -4.08 10.90
N THR A 142 6.11 -3.57 10.27
CA THR A 142 6.23 -2.15 9.89
C THR A 142 5.18 -1.79 8.85
N PHE A 143 4.94 -2.62 7.84
CA PHE A 143 3.89 -2.41 6.84
C PHE A 143 2.50 -2.37 7.49
N CYS A 144 2.20 -3.33 8.37
CA CYS A 144 0.92 -3.37 9.08
C CYS A 144 0.73 -2.14 10.01
N ARG A 145 1.78 -1.67 10.68
CA ARG A 145 1.71 -0.46 11.51
C ARG A 145 1.47 0.79 10.68
N HIS A 146 2.13 0.89 9.53
CA HIS A 146 1.88 1.99 8.60
C HIS A 146 0.45 1.92 8.04
N ALA A 147 -0.06 0.74 7.74
CA ALA A 147 -1.45 0.54 7.34
C ALA A 147 -2.43 1.00 8.43
N LYS A 148 -2.16 0.65 9.68
CA LYS A 148 -2.94 1.10 10.85
C LYS A 148 -2.97 2.61 10.98
N SER A 149 -1.84 3.30 10.77
CA SER A 149 -1.79 4.77 10.81
C SER A 149 -2.55 5.43 9.67
N ASN A 150 -2.84 4.70 8.59
CA ASN A 150 -3.66 5.13 7.46
C ASN A 150 -5.10 4.59 7.51
N GLY A 151 -5.58 4.16 8.68
CA GLY A 151 -6.97 3.77 8.90
C GLY A 151 -7.34 2.34 8.52
N ILE A 152 -6.37 1.50 8.10
CA ILE A 152 -6.63 0.09 7.81
C ILE A 152 -6.66 -0.71 9.10
N GLU A 153 -7.68 -1.56 9.24
CA GLU A 153 -7.84 -2.45 10.38
C GLU A 153 -6.70 -3.46 10.46
N THR A 154 -6.12 -3.62 11.66
CA THR A 154 -5.04 -4.56 11.95
C THR A 154 -5.42 -5.48 13.09
N HIS A 155 -4.81 -6.67 13.15
CA HIS A 155 -5.04 -7.58 14.25
C HIS A 155 -4.56 -6.99 15.59
N TYR A 156 -5.34 -7.18 16.67
CA TYR A 156 -5.00 -6.65 18.00
C TYR A 156 -3.68 -7.21 18.56
N GLN A 157 -3.27 -8.41 18.15
CA GLN A 157 -2.00 -9.04 18.54
C GLN A 157 -0.78 -8.50 17.78
N LEU A 158 -0.95 -7.64 16.77
CA LEU A 158 0.15 -7.15 15.93
C LEU A 158 1.33 -6.62 16.76
N ASP A 159 1.04 -5.86 17.81
CA ASP A 159 2.08 -5.26 18.64
C ASP A 159 2.79 -6.28 19.53
N SER A 160 2.15 -7.37 19.90
CA SER A 160 2.72 -8.46 20.68
C SER A 160 3.65 -9.38 19.88
N ILE A 161 3.60 -9.33 18.54
CA ILE A 161 4.47 -10.13 17.68
C ILE A 161 5.92 -9.69 17.88
N LYS A 162 6.74 -10.57 18.41
CA LYS A 162 8.18 -10.36 18.64
C LYS A 162 8.99 -11.16 17.62
N ALA A 163 9.88 -10.47 16.89
CA ALA A 163 10.90 -11.12 16.05
C ALA A 163 12.16 -11.33 16.91
N LYS A 164 12.48 -12.58 17.23
CA LYS A 164 13.67 -12.92 18.02
C LYS A 164 14.89 -13.01 17.11
N TYR A 165 15.95 -12.28 17.47
CA TYR A 165 17.26 -12.42 16.84
C TYR A 165 18.10 -13.41 17.63
N HIS A 166 18.80 -14.25 16.89
CA HIS A 166 19.82 -15.13 17.44
C HIS A 166 21.16 -14.41 17.41
N LYS A 167 21.90 -14.50 18.50
CA LYS A 167 23.28 -14.00 18.56
C LYS A 167 24.11 -14.81 17.56
N VAL A 168 24.77 -14.13 16.66
CA VAL A 168 25.73 -14.75 15.74
C VAL A 168 27.12 -14.52 16.33
N GLU A 169 27.89 -15.59 16.45
CA GLU A 169 29.29 -15.47 16.75
C GLU A 169 29.99 -14.93 15.50
N ASN A 170 30.54 -13.76 15.63
CA ASN A 170 31.35 -13.18 14.57
C ASN A 170 32.78 -13.67 14.74
N ILE A 171 33.30 -14.32 13.72
CA ILE A 171 34.71 -14.67 13.64
C ILE A 171 35.41 -13.44 13.08
N TYR A 172 36.28 -12.86 13.87
CA TYR A 172 37.13 -11.75 13.44
C TYR A 172 38.51 -12.31 13.14
N LEU A 173 39.11 -11.89 12.03
CA LEU A 173 40.50 -12.16 11.75
C LEU A 173 41.37 -11.33 12.71
N ASP A 174 42.37 -11.94 13.29
CA ASP A 174 43.39 -11.22 14.06
C ASP A 174 44.44 -10.60 13.12
N GLU A 175 45.28 -9.73 13.66
CA GLU A 175 46.30 -9.05 12.86
C GLU A 175 47.24 -10.03 12.14
N LYS A 176 47.59 -11.16 12.76
CA LYS A 176 48.47 -12.18 12.18
C LYS A 176 47.82 -12.92 11.02
N GLU A 177 46.50 -13.15 11.10
CA GLU A 177 45.72 -13.78 10.02
C GLU A 177 45.60 -12.80 8.82
N ILE A 178 45.40 -11.51 9.08
CA ILE A 178 45.41 -10.48 8.04
C ILE A 178 46.77 -10.39 7.34
N GLU A 179 47.85 -10.32 8.09
CA GLU A 179 49.24 -10.35 7.54
C GLU A 179 49.50 -11.62 6.72
N ALA A 180 49.02 -12.77 7.16
CA ALA A 180 49.15 -14.03 6.40
C ALA A 180 48.44 -13.97 5.05
N ILE A 181 47.24 -13.39 5.01
CA ILE A 181 46.45 -13.18 3.77
C ILE A 181 47.17 -12.18 2.83
N GLU A 182 47.70 -11.10 3.37
CA GLU A 182 48.45 -10.11 2.57
C GLU A 182 49.70 -10.74 1.91
N LYS A 183 50.43 -11.58 2.64
CA LYS A 183 51.60 -12.31 2.09
C LYS A 183 51.24 -13.29 0.96
N ILE A 184 50.02 -13.82 0.94
CA ILE A 184 49.55 -14.68 -0.16
C ILE A 184 49.28 -13.88 -1.44
N LYS A 185 48.71 -12.67 -1.33
CA LYS A 185 48.42 -11.79 -2.47
C LYS A 185 49.68 -11.21 -3.17
N SER A 186 50.80 -11.18 -2.49
CA SER A 186 52.05 -10.63 -3.02
C SER A 186 52.92 -11.61 -3.80
N LYS A 187 52.38 -12.84 -4.10
CA LYS A 187 53.09 -13.91 -4.84
C LYS A 187 52.61 -14.10 -6.28
N ASP A 188 51.68 -13.26 -6.77
CA ASP A 188 51.27 -13.25 -8.18
C ASP A 188 51.98 -12.14 -8.96
#